data_3fed9ac80856a0cf0e887d3afc63e98c
#
_entry.id   3fed9ac80856a0cf0e887d3afc63e98c
#
_cell.length_a   1.000
_cell.length_b   1.000
_cell.length_c   1.000
_cell.angle_alpha   90.00
_cell.angle_beta   90.00
_cell.angle_gamma   90.00
#
_symmetry.space_group_name_H-M   'P 1'
#
loop_
_entity.id
_entity.type
_entity.pdbx_description
1 polymer ?
#
loop_
_entity_poly.entity_id
_entity_poly.type
_entity_poly.pdbx_seq_one_letter_code
_entity_poly.pdbx_strand_id
1 'polypeptide(L)'
;MENDEAEDGYSIVNDFMISLGQNRQVLEKRILEKANSSYVGDIIQHYNGNYPAWTLIEIVSFGDYLRFYKFCADRWNDKDLLNDFYLMKDVKELRNAAAHNNCILNDVTIKESKHQLNHAVKYSLKSIKTSKKMINILAKEKSEQIV
;
A
#
# COMPACT_ATOMS: atom_id res chain seq x y z
N MET A 1 10.01 -16.26 30.29
CA MET A 1 8.60 -15.90 30.04
C MET A 1 8.66 -14.40 29.75
N GLU A 2 8.91 -14.06 28.51
CA GLU A 2 8.94 -12.68 28.05
C GLU A 2 7.51 -12.20 27.96
N ASN A 3 7.22 -11.09 28.63
CA ASN A 3 5.98 -10.36 28.46
C ASN A 3 5.98 -9.81 27.02
N ASP A 4 5.32 -10.50 26.11
CA ASP A 4 4.77 -9.87 24.92
C ASP A 4 3.69 -8.89 25.42
N GLU A 5 4.11 -7.69 25.80
CA GLU A 5 3.18 -6.57 25.92
C GLU A 5 2.59 -6.38 24.53
N ALA A 6 1.38 -6.86 24.33
CA ALA A 6 0.65 -6.68 23.10
C ALA A 6 0.62 -5.19 22.79
N GLU A 7 1.28 -4.81 21.72
CA GLU A 7 1.39 -3.42 21.29
C GLU A 7 -0.02 -2.86 21.12
N ASP A 8 -0.39 -1.83 21.88
CA ASP A 8 -1.71 -1.25 21.75
C ASP A 8 -1.86 -0.49 20.42
N GLY A 9 -3.07 -0.43 19.93
CA GLY A 9 -3.35 0.20 18.64
C GLY A 9 -3.05 1.70 18.61
N TYR A 10 -2.89 2.36 19.75
CA TYR A 10 -2.58 3.79 19.85
C TYR A 10 -1.08 4.05 19.79
N SER A 11 -0.27 3.27 20.51
CA SER A 11 1.18 3.45 20.54
C SER A 11 1.80 3.26 19.17
N ILE A 12 1.39 2.24 18.42
CA ILE A 12 1.90 2.00 17.07
C ILE A 12 1.56 3.14 16.09
N VAL A 13 0.37 3.74 16.20
CA VAL A 13 -0.01 4.90 15.39
C VAL A 13 0.81 6.12 15.76
N ASN A 14 1.02 6.37 17.05
CA ASN A 14 1.85 7.47 17.50
C ASN A 14 3.29 7.36 16.97
N ASP A 15 3.89 6.19 17.07
CA ASP A 15 5.23 5.93 16.55
C ASP A 15 5.29 6.08 15.01
N PHE A 16 4.27 5.62 14.31
CA PHE A 16 4.14 5.89 12.88
C PHE A 16 4.08 7.38 12.57
N MET A 17 3.26 8.14 13.29
CA MET A 17 3.13 9.59 13.11
C MET A 17 4.45 10.32 13.38
N ILE A 18 5.23 9.88 14.36
CA ILE A 18 6.58 10.39 14.64
C ILE A 18 7.52 10.06 13.48
N SER A 19 7.47 8.85 12.95
CA SER A 19 8.32 8.40 11.83
C SER A 19 8.12 9.19 10.54
N LEU A 20 6.95 9.81 10.36
CA LEU A 20 6.64 10.64 9.19
C LEU A 20 7.38 11.98 9.18
N GLY A 21 7.86 12.48 10.31
CA GLY A 21 8.53 13.78 10.39
C GLY A 21 7.65 14.92 9.83
N GLN A 22 8.17 15.67 8.87
CA GLN A 22 7.43 16.77 8.24
C GLN A 22 6.17 16.33 7.48
N ASN A 23 6.11 15.07 7.00
CA ASN A 23 4.95 14.53 6.32
C ASN A 23 3.76 14.27 7.26
N ARG A 24 3.96 14.29 8.58
CA ARG A 24 2.91 14.17 9.58
C ARG A 24 1.84 15.24 9.38
N GLN A 25 2.22 16.51 9.28
CA GLN A 25 1.29 17.62 9.09
C GLN A 25 0.45 17.46 7.81
N VAL A 26 1.06 16.93 6.75
CA VAL A 26 0.35 16.67 5.49
C VAL A 26 -0.70 15.59 5.68
N LEU A 27 -0.40 14.52 6.41
CA LEU A 27 -1.34 13.44 6.70
C LEU A 27 -2.49 13.95 7.59
N GLU A 28 -2.17 14.65 8.68
CA GLU A 28 -3.17 15.23 9.59
C GLU A 28 -4.12 16.18 8.86
N LYS A 29 -3.60 17.04 7.99
CA LYS A 29 -4.42 17.93 7.16
C LYS A 29 -5.40 17.13 6.26
N ARG A 30 -4.92 16.08 5.59
CA ARG A 30 -5.79 15.23 4.75
C ARG A 30 -6.87 14.52 5.54
N ILE A 31 -6.59 14.13 6.78
CA ILE A 31 -7.60 13.54 7.67
C ILE A 31 -8.64 14.61 8.03
N LEU A 32 -8.20 15.80 8.45
CA LEU A 32 -9.11 16.89 8.83
C LEU A 32 -10.00 17.38 7.67
N GLU A 33 -9.51 17.35 6.43
CA GLU A 33 -10.32 17.67 5.24
C GLU A 33 -11.55 16.75 5.10
N LYS A 34 -11.53 15.58 5.71
CA LYS A 34 -12.64 14.62 5.72
C LYS A 34 -13.57 14.75 6.94
N ALA A 35 -13.29 15.67 7.87
CA ALA A 35 -14.05 15.81 9.11
C ALA A 35 -15.53 16.18 8.89
N ASN A 36 -15.87 16.75 7.74
CA ASN A 36 -17.26 17.04 7.34
C ASN A 36 -17.87 15.97 6.43
N SER A 37 -17.18 14.85 6.22
CA SER A 37 -17.70 13.74 5.43
C SER A 37 -18.81 13.00 6.18
N SER A 38 -19.91 12.70 5.52
CA SER A 38 -20.98 11.87 6.08
C SER A 38 -20.54 10.43 6.39
N TYR A 39 -19.40 10.00 5.89
CA TYR A 39 -18.92 8.62 6.03
C TYR A 39 -17.93 8.44 7.19
N VAL A 40 -16.98 9.36 7.36
CA VAL A 40 -15.91 9.23 8.37
C VAL A 40 -15.83 10.43 9.31
N GLY A 41 -16.65 11.45 9.11
CA GLY A 41 -16.58 12.70 9.88
C GLY A 41 -16.78 12.48 11.38
N ASP A 42 -17.79 11.70 11.76
CA ASP A 42 -18.09 11.38 13.17
C ASP A 42 -16.93 10.65 13.84
N ILE A 43 -16.26 9.74 13.13
CA ILE A 43 -15.10 9.02 13.62
C ILE A 43 -13.93 9.98 13.87
N ILE A 44 -13.68 10.88 12.92
CA ILE A 44 -12.58 11.87 13.03
C ILE A 44 -12.82 12.81 14.21
N GLN A 45 -14.05 13.27 14.39
CA GLN A 45 -14.43 14.15 15.49
C GLN A 45 -14.36 13.44 16.84
N HIS A 46 -14.82 12.18 16.91
CA HIS A 46 -14.80 11.39 18.14
C HIS A 46 -13.38 11.17 18.67
N TYR A 47 -12.45 10.77 17.81
CA TYR A 47 -11.08 10.48 18.23
C TYR A 47 -10.18 11.71 18.29
N ASN A 48 -10.54 12.81 17.66
CA ASN A 48 -9.91 14.13 17.76
C ASN A 48 -8.36 14.11 17.71
N GLY A 49 -7.82 13.40 16.74
CA GLY A 49 -6.36 13.31 16.52
C GLY A 49 -5.65 12.17 17.24
N ASN A 50 -6.30 11.50 18.19
CA ASN A 50 -5.75 10.32 18.88
C ASN A 50 -6.36 9.04 18.32
N TYR A 51 -5.92 8.61 17.14
CA TYR A 51 -6.50 7.49 16.42
C TYR A 51 -5.83 6.17 16.79
N PRO A 52 -6.59 5.13 17.18
CA PRO A 52 -6.08 3.77 17.22
C PRO A 52 -5.90 3.22 15.80
N ALA A 53 -5.11 2.16 15.63
CA ALA A 53 -4.75 1.59 14.33
C ALA A 53 -5.97 1.26 13.46
N TRP A 54 -7.01 0.64 14.03
CA TRP A 54 -8.23 0.29 13.30
C TRP A 54 -8.99 1.51 12.79
N THR A 55 -9.02 2.60 13.54
CA THR A 55 -9.62 3.86 13.11
C THR A 55 -8.78 4.56 12.05
N LEU A 56 -7.45 4.59 12.23
CA LEU A 56 -6.55 5.19 11.25
C LEU A 56 -6.75 4.55 9.86
N ILE A 57 -6.85 3.23 9.80
CA ILE A 57 -7.03 2.49 8.54
C ILE A 57 -8.31 2.92 7.81
N GLU A 58 -9.40 3.21 8.52
CA GLU A 58 -10.66 3.64 7.92
C GLU A 58 -10.63 5.07 7.37
N ILE A 59 -9.94 5.98 8.06
CA ILE A 59 -9.96 7.40 7.72
C ILE A 59 -8.89 7.84 6.72
N VAL A 60 -7.80 7.10 6.57
CA VAL A 60 -6.71 7.47 5.66
C VAL A 60 -7.00 7.08 4.20
N SER A 61 -6.20 7.60 3.28
CA SER A 61 -6.20 7.12 1.90
C SER A 61 -5.52 5.76 1.79
N PHE A 62 -5.85 4.99 0.74
CA PHE A 62 -5.17 3.72 0.49
C PHE A 62 -3.64 3.88 0.34
N GLY A 63 -3.17 5.02 -0.17
CA GLY A 63 -1.74 5.32 -0.24
C GLY A 63 -1.11 5.56 1.13
N ASP A 64 -1.81 6.22 2.04
CA ASP A 64 -1.34 6.46 3.41
C ASP A 64 -1.46 5.18 4.25
N TYR A 65 -2.50 4.36 4.02
CA TYR A 65 -2.60 3.01 4.58
C TYR A 65 -1.38 2.15 4.20
N LEU A 66 -0.96 2.15 2.94
CA LEU A 66 0.23 1.40 2.52
C LEU A 66 1.52 1.88 3.20
N ARG A 67 1.63 3.17 3.52
CA ARG A 67 2.76 3.70 4.30
C ARG A 67 2.75 3.16 5.73
N PHE A 68 1.58 3.16 6.37
CA PHE A 68 1.41 2.60 7.70
C PHE A 68 1.69 1.09 7.71
N TYR A 69 1.16 0.36 6.73
CA TYR A 69 1.41 -1.08 6.58
C TYR A 69 2.90 -1.39 6.43
N LYS A 70 3.62 -0.62 5.58
CA LYS A 70 5.06 -0.77 5.44
C LYS A 70 5.81 -0.49 6.73
N PHE A 71 5.41 0.55 7.46
CA PHE A 71 5.99 0.87 8.77
C PHE A 71 5.84 -0.30 9.73
N CYS A 72 4.67 -0.94 9.79
CA CYS A 72 4.44 -2.12 10.61
C CYS A 72 5.33 -3.30 10.18
N ALA A 73 5.41 -3.58 8.88
CA ALA A 73 6.25 -4.63 8.33
C ALA A 73 7.74 -4.43 8.67
N ASP A 74 8.24 -3.20 8.55
CA ASP A 74 9.62 -2.86 8.88
C ASP A 74 9.87 -2.96 10.41
N ARG A 75 8.91 -2.50 11.24
CA ARG A 75 9.00 -2.52 12.69
C ARG A 75 9.09 -3.94 13.25
N TRP A 76 8.27 -4.84 12.73
CA TRP A 76 8.25 -6.25 13.16
C TRP A 76 9.25 -7.13 12.41
N ASN A 77 9.99 -6.53 11.45
CA ASN A 77 10.91 -7.27 10.56
C ASN A 77 10.23 -8.48 9.89
N ASP A 78 8.95 -8.30 9.52
CA ASP A 78 8.12 -9.35 8.95
C ASP A 78 8.22 -9.34 7.41
N LYS A 79 8.83 -10.40 6.87
CA LYS A 79 9.05 -10.55 5.43
C LYS A 79 7.76 -10.83 4.66
N ASP A 80 6.79 -11.48 5.29
CA ASP A 80 5.51 -11.81 4.65
C ASP A 80 4.67 -10.55 4.50
N LEU A 81 4.59 -9.72 5.55
CA LEU A 81 3.98 -8.40 5.47
C LEU A 81 4.69 -7.50 4.42
N LEU A 82 6.00 -7.58 4.32
CA LEU A 82 6.73 -6.81 3.33
C LEU A 82 6.43 -7.27 1.89
N ASN A 83 6.29 -8.58 1.67
CA ASN A 83 5.88 -9.14 0.38
C ASN A 83 4.45 -8.69 0.03
N ASP A 84 3.52 -8.72 0.99
CA ASP A 84 2.15 -8.25 0.80
C ASP A 84 2.09 -6.76 0.50
N PHE A 85 2.93 -5.95 1.15
CA PHE A 85 3.06 -4.54 0.81
C PHE A 85 3.40 -4.33 -0.67
N TYR A 86 4.35 -5.07 -1.22
CA TYR A 86 4.70 -4.95 -2.64
C TYR A 86 3.56 -5.39 -3.55
N LEU A 87 2.83 -6.44 -3.19
CA LEU A 87 1.64 -6.87 -3.92
C LEU A 87 0.54 -5.78 -3.90
N MET A 88 0.28 -5.20 -2.73
CA MET A 88 -0.71 -4.13 -2.59
C MET A 88 -0.34 -2.86 -3.36
N LYS A 89 0.93 -2.59 -3.62
CA LYS A 89 1.33 -1.50 -4.52
C LYS A 89 0.83 -1.73 -5.94
N ASP A 90 0.95 -2.94 -6.47
CA ASP A 90 0.45 -3.30 -7.79
C ASP A 90 -1.09 -3.18 -7.83
N VAL A 91 -1.78 -3.63 -6.77
CA VAL A 91 -3.24 -3.47 -6.61
C VAL A 91 -3.63 -1.98 -6.61
N LYS A 92 -2.87 -1.13 -5.93
CA LYS A 92 -3.11 0.33 -5.92
C LYS A 92 -3.04 0.92 -7.32
N GLU A 93 -2.05 0.56 -8.12
CA GLU A 93 -1.91 1.05 -9.49
C GLU A 93 -3.09 0.60 -10.37
N LEU A 94 -3.50 -0.66 -10.27
CA LEU A 94 -4.68 -1.18 -10.97
C LEU A 94 -5.96 -0.44 -10.55
N ARG A 95 -6.16 -0.26 -9.27
CA ARG A 95 -7.33 0.46 -8.73
C ARG A 95 -7.35 1.91 -9.21
N ASN A 96 -6.21 2.58 -9.24
CA ASN A 96 -6.13 3.96 -9.70
C ASN A 96 -6.42 4.05 -11.21
N ALA A 97 -5.88 3.14 -12.01
CA ALA A 97 -6.18 3.07 -13.43
C ALA A 97 -7.69 2.87 -13.68
N ALA A 98 -8.32 1.98 -12.94
CA ALA A 98 -9.77 1.75 -13.02
C ALA A 98 -10.59 2.98 -12.59
N ALA A 99 -10.20 3.65 -11.49
CA ALA A 99 -10.90 4.81 -10.97
C ALA A 99 -10.83 6.03 -11.91
N HIS A 100 -9.78 6.13 -12.71
CA HIS A 100 -9.61 7.19 -13.70
C HIS A 100 -10.08 6.82 -15.10
N ASN A 101 -10.82 5.71 -15.25
CA ASN A 101 -11.24 5.16 -16.56
C ASN A 101 -10.06 5.03 -17.56
N ASN A 102 -8.86 4.91 -17.04
CA ASN A 102 -7.70 4.65 -17.87
C ASN A 102 -7.82 3.24 -18.44
N CYS A 103 -7.84 3.13 -19.76
CA CYS A 103 -7.76 1.80 -20.37
C CYS A 103 -6.38 1.22 -20.03
N ILE A 104 -6.38 0.19 -19.21
CA ILE A 104 -5.16 -0.54 -18.80
C ILE A 104 -4.40 -1.07 -20.02
N LEU A 105 -5.10 -1.21 -21.15
CA LEU A 105 -4.55 -1.66 -22.43
C LEU A 105 -4.15 -0.49 -23.38
N ASN A 106 -4.44 0.76 -23.05
CA ASN A 106 -4.14 1.90 -23.93
C ASN A 106 -2.64 2.21 -24.06
N ASP A 107 -1.84 1.70 -23.17
CA ASP A 107 -0.39 1.87 -23.20
C ASP A 107 0.31 0.52 -23.19
N VAL A 108 0.09 -0.23 -24.26
CA VAL A 108 0.84 -1.47 -24.56
C VAL A 108 2.23 -1.14 -25.13
N THR A 109 2.55 0.16 -25.25
CA THR A 109 3.93 0.55 -25.59
C THR A 109 4.84 0.14 -24.43
N ILE A 110 5.90 -0.56 -24.79
CA ILE A 110 6.97 -0.98 -23.88
C ILE A 110 7.59 0.26 -23.25
N LYS A 111 6.99 0.71 -22.15
CA LYS A 111 7.57 1.73 -21.28
C LYS A 111 8.26 1.02 -20.14
N GLU A 112 9.45 1.49 -19.83
CA GLU A 112 10.23 1.01 -18.68
C GLU A 112 9.36 0.94 -17.41
N SER A 113 8.90 -0.25 -17.05
CA SER A 113 8.22 -0.47 -15.79
C SER A 113 9.24 -0.35 -14.65
N LYS A 114 9.12 0.71 -13.86
CA LYS A 114 9.97 0.94 -12.67
C LYS A 114 9.80 -0.12 -11.57
N HIS A 115 8.88 -1.06 -11.73
CA HIS A 115 8.58 -2.06 -10.73
C HIS A 115 8.76 -3.47 -11.28
N GLN A 116 9.50 -4.30 -10.56
CA GLN A 116 9.57 -5.74 -10.86
C GLN A 116 8.21 -6.39 -10.60
N LEU A 117 7.80 -7.30 -11.47
CA LEU A 117 6.58 -8.09 -11.28
C LEU A 117 6.70 -8.89 -9.98
N ASN A 118 5.71 -8.74 -9.08
CA ASN A 118 5.69 -9.48 -7.82
C ASN A 118 5.79 -11.00 -8.10
N HIS A 119 6.56 -11.70 -7.24
CA HIS A 119 6.79 -13.13 -7.40
C HIS A 119 5.50 -13.96 -7.38
N ALA A 120 4.52 -13.57 -6.58
CA ALA A 120 3.21 -14.23 -6.51
C ALA A 120 2.45 -14.12 -7.84
N VAL A 121 2.45 -12.92 -8.48
CA VAL A 121 1.85 -12.72 -9.80
C VAL A 121 2.57 -13.54 -10.87
N LYS A 122 3.90 -13.57 -10.81
CA LYS A 122 4.73 -14.39 -11.72
C LYS A 122 4.46 -15.88 -11.56
N TYR A 123 4.24 -16.34 -10.34
CA TYR A 123 3.89 -17.73 -10.05
C TYR A 123 2.48 -18.07 -10.55
N SER A 124 1.49 -17.20 -10.30
CA SER A 124 0.12 -17.36 -10.77
C SER A 124 0.04 -17.37 -12.30
N LEU A 125 0.80 -16.53 -12.99
CA LEU A 125 0.90 -16.54 -14.46
C LEU A 125 1.49 -17.84 -14.99
N LYS A 126 2.41 -18.49 -14.26
CA LYS A 126 2.93 -19.82 -14.63
C LYS A 126 1.92 -20.93 -14.44
N SER A 127 1.00 -20.83 -13.49
CA SER A 127 -0.05 -21.80 -13.23
C SER A 127 -1.18 -21.77 -14.27
N ILE A 128 -1.43 -20.60 -14.84
CA ILE A 128 -2.36 -20.45 -15.98
C ILE A 128 -1.57 -20.88 -17.21
N LYS A 129 -1.78 -22.07 -17.76
CA LYS A 129 -1.10 -22.67 -18.94
C LYS A 129 -0.78 -21.69 -20.09
N THR A 130 -0.25 -20.55 -19.76
CA THR A 130 0.18 -19.50 -20.69
C THR A 130 1.46 -19.97 -21.35
N SER A 131 1.60 -19.80 -22.65
CA SER A 131 2.79 -20.26 -23.36
C SER A 131 4.05 -19.67 -22.70
N LYS A 132 5.11 -20.47 -22.55
CA LYS A 132 6.41 -20.03 -22.02
C LYS A 132 6.89 -18.74 -22.70
N LYS A 133 6.55 -18.54 -23.98
CA LYS A 133 6.88 -17.35 -24.76
C LYS A 133 6.17 -16.10 -24.20
N MET A 134 4.88 -16.18 -23.85
CA MET A 134 4.10 -15.08 -23.28
C MET A 134 4.61 -14.71 -21.87
N ILE A 135 4.89 -15.71 -21.04
CA ILE A 135 5.46 -15.52 -19.69
C ILE A 135 6.84 -14.83 -19.80
N ASN A 136 7.66 -15.25 -20.78
CA ASN A 136 8.96 -14.64 -20.99
C ASN A 136 8.86 -13.23 -21.55
N ILE A 137 7.88 -12.94 -22.41
CA ILE A 137 7.62 -11.58 -22.88
C ILE A 137 7.23 -10.70 -21.68
N LEU A 138 6.21 -11.09 -20.91
CA LEU A 138 5.77 -10.37 -19.72
C LEU A 138 6.85 -10.25 -18.62
N ALA A 139 7.78 -11.17 -18.55
CA ALA A 139 8.91 -11.14 -17.62
C ALA A 139 10.14 -10.42 -18.19
N LYS A 140 10.41 -10.48 -19.50
CA LYS A 140 11.52 -9.80 -20.19
C LYS A 140 11.27 -8.31 -20.35
N GLU A 141 10.03 -7.92 -20.65
CA GLU A 141 9.66 -6.51 -20.75
C GLU A 141 10.00 -5.72 -19.46
N LYS A 142 10.26 -6.43 -18.36
CA LYS A 142 10.71 -5.84 -17.09
C LYS A 142 12.20 -6.02 -16.78
N SER A 143 12.92 -6.88 -17.45
CA SER A 143 14.34 -7.18 -17.13
C SER A 143 15.36 -6.61 -18.12
N GLU A 144 14.97 -6.21 -19.31
CA GLU A 144 15.87 -5.59 -20.29
C GLU A 144 15.99 -4.06 -20.15
N GLN A 145 15.41 -3.50 -19.09
CA GLN A 145 15.42 -2.06 -18.82
C GLN A 145 16.28 -1.67 -17.62
N ILE A 146 17.22 -2.52 -17.23
CA ILE A 146 18.29 -2.19 -16.28
C ILE A 146 19.61 -2.34 -17.01
N VAL A 147 19.95 -1.37 -17.84
CA VAL A 147 21.34 -1.01 -18.20
C VAL A 147 21.45 0.50 -18.18
#